data_5e96d8353b3e729b274d197e111a7acf
#
_entry.id   5e96d8353b3e729b274d197e111a7acf
#
_cell.length_a   1.000
_cell.length_b   1.000
_cell.length_c   1.000
_cell.angle_alpha   90.00
_cell.angle_beta   90.00
_cell.angle_gamma   90.00
#
_symmetry.space_group_name_H-M   'P 1'
#
loop_
_entity.id
_entity.type
_entity.pdbx_description
1 polymer ?
#
loop_
_entity_poly.entity_id
_entity_poly.type
_entity_poly.pdbx_seq_one_letter_code
_entity_poly.pdbx_strand_id
1 'polypeptide(L)'
;MRLAVLLGAAASALVAAATPAAAAKVEILNVSYDPTRELYKDINAAFGKDWKAKTGDDVAINQSHGGSGKQARSVIDGLQADVVTLALAYDIDEISARAKLLPADWQARLPNNSTPYYSTIVFLVRKGNPKGIKDWSDLIKPGVEVITPNPKTSGGARWNYLAAYGWARRTLGSREAAEAYMTKLFAQVPVLDSGARGATTTFAQRGVGDVMLAWENEAMLTRNEFGAGKFDIIIPSISILAEPPVAIVDANVDRHRTRAVSEAYLKFLYSPTGQDLA
;
A
#
# COMPACT_ATOMS: atom_id res chain seq x y z
N MET A 1 75.22 9.49 -56.97
CA MET A 1 74.31 10.33 -56.13
C MET A 1 72.96 9.68 -56.06
N ARG A 2 72.66 9.04 -54.95
CA ARG A 2 71.32 8.42 -54.68
C ARG A 2 70.59 9.23 -53.62
N LEU A 3 69.43 9.79 -54.00
CA LEU A 3 68.60 10.61 -53.14
C LEU A 3 67.68 9.67 -52.36
N ALA A 4 67.71 9.66 -51.03
CA ALA A 4 66.80 8.91 -50.15
C ALA A 4 65.64 9.81 -49.78
N VAL A 5 64.39 9.36 -50.10
CA VAL A 5 63.17 10.00 -49.67
C VAL A 5 62.71 9.33 -48.38
N LEU A 6 62.62 10.09 -47.28
CA LEU A 6 62.02 9.69 -46.01
C LEU A 6 60.55 9.98 -46.04
N LEU A 7 59.70 8.92 -46.03
CA LEU A 7 58.28 9.04 -45.78
C LEU A 7 58.03 9.04 -44.23
N GLY A 8 57.64 10.17 -43.70
CA GLY A 8 57.10 10.26 -42.33
C GLY A 8 55.63 9.84 -42.27
N ALA A 9 55.35 8.75 -41.58
CA ALA A 9 53.98 8.33 -41.28
C ALA A 9 53.47 9.09 -40.03
N ALA A 10 52.52 10.02 -40.26
CA ALA A 10 51.79 10.66 -39.15
C ALA A 10 50.66 9.75 -38.70
N ALA A 11 50.78 9.18 -37.50
CA ALA A 11 49.71 8.43 -36.86
C ALA A 11 48.72 9.41 -36.18
N SER A 12 47.59 9.63 -36.81
CA SER A 12 46.46 10.40 -36.20
C SER A 12 45.71 9.51 -35.19
N ALA A 13 45.92 9.77 -33.89
CA ALA A 13 45.14 9.14 -32.82
C ALA A 13 43.72 9.75 -32.82
N LEU A 14 42.72 9.00 -33.26
CA LEU A 14 41.32 9.34 -33.06
C LEU A 14 40.97 9.19 -31.56
N VAL A 15 40.87 10.30 -30.83
CA VAL A 15 40.26 10.34 -29.51
C VAL A 15 38.73 10.29 -29.73
N ALA A 16 38.14 9.12 -29.54
CA ALA A 16 36.69 8.99 -29.50
C ALA A 16 36.18 9.72 -28.25
N ALA A 17 35.64 10.91 -28.44
CA ALA A 17 34.90 11.61 -27.40
C ALA A 17 33.65 10.78 -27.05
N ALA A 18 33.65 10.14 -25.88
CA ALA A 18 32.46 9.52 -25.33
C ALA A 18 31.43 10.63 -25.06
N THR A 19 30.42 10.74 -25.91
CA THR A 19 29.23 11.57 -25.62
C THR A 19 28.58 11.04 -24.34
N PRO A 20 28.31 11.88 -23.32
CA PRO A 20 27.57 11.43 -22.17
C PRO A 20 26.22 10.91 -22.66
N ALA A 21 25.90 9.66 -22.34
CA ALA A 21 24.57 9.11 -22.61
C ALA A 21 23.58 10.01 -21.90
N ALA A 22 22.58 10.51 -22.62
CA ALA A 22 21.50 11.26 -22.00
C ALA A 22 20.86 10.38 -20.94
N ALA A 23 20.66 10.91 -19.72
CA ALA A 23 20.01 10.22 -18.64
C ALA A 23 18.65 9.68 -19.13
N ALA A 24 18.43 8.39 -19.04
CA ALA A 24 17.18 7.77 -19.45
C ALA A 24 16.09 8.11 -18.41
N LYS A 25 14.92 8.52 -18.87
CA LYS A 25 13.76 8.68 -18.03
C LYS A 25 12.98 7.37 -17.99
N VAL A 26 13.02 6.67 -16.88
CA VAL A 26 12.28 5.42 -16.68
C VAL A 26 10.98 5.73 -15.95
N GLU A 27 9.88 5.11 -16.38
CA GLU A 27 8.57 5.25 -15.71
C GLU A 27 8.08 3.89 -15.25
N ILE A 28 7.57 3.82 -14.00
CA ILE A 28 6.90 2.65 -13.45
C ILE A 28 5.55 3.03 -12.86
N LEU A 29 4.60 2.08 -12.86
CA LEU A 29 3.31 2.23 -12.22
C LEU A 29 3.23 1.36 -10.95
N ASN A 30 3.08 1.99 -9.79
CA ASN A 30 2.73 1.35 -8.53
C ASN A 30 1.21 1.37 -8.33
N VAL A 31 0.58 0.21 -8.32
CA VAL A 31 -0.84 0.05 -7.99
C VAL A 31 -0.97 -0.31 -6.52
N SER A 32 -1.50 0.64 -5.73
CA SER A 32 -1.53 0.60 -4.28
C SER A 32 -2.95 0.75 -3.72
N TYR A 33 -3.10 0.83 -2.41
CA TYR A 33 -4.38 0.99 -1.72
C TYR A 33 -4.38 2.26 -0.84
N ASP A 34 -5.59 2.73 -0.46
CA ASP A 34 -5.80 4.06 0.11
C ASP A 34 -4.91 4.42 1.31
N PRO A 35 -4.73 3.59 2.36
CA PRO A 35 -3.95 3.93 3.55
C PRO A 35 -2.47 4.26 3.32
N THR A 36 -1.91 3.89 2.18
CA THR A 36 -0.49 4.09 1.89
C THR A 36 -0.22 5.28 0.96
N ARG A 37 -1.21 6.07 0.62
CA ARG A 37 -1.09 7.18 -0.34
C ARG A 37 0.01 8.17 0.04
N GLU A 38 0.00 8.62 1.28
CA GLU A 38 0.96 9.59 1.80
C GLU A 38 2.34 8.96 1.94
N LEU A 39 2.43 7.74 2.48
CA LEU A 39 3.67 6.98 2.58
C LEU A 39 4.37 6.84 1.23
N TYR A 40 3.65 6.43 0.19
CA TYR A 40 4.27 6.25 -1.13
C TYR A 40 4.64 7.57 -1.81
N LYS A 41 4.04 8.68 -1.45
CA LYS A 41 4.52 10.01 -1.89
C LYS A 41 5.95 10.26 -1.38
N ASP A 42 6.19 9.97 -0.11
CA ASP A 42 7.50 10.19 0.52
C ASP A 42 8.52 9.14 0.06
N ILE A 43 8.15 7.89 0.01
CA ILE A 43 8.96 6.78 -0.55
C ILE A 43 9.40 7.10 -1.98
N ASN A 44 8.50 7.54 -2.85
CA ASN A 44 8.82 7.84 -4.25
C ASN A 44 9.81 8.98 -4.37
N ALA A 45 9.66 10.03 -3.56
CA ALA A 45 10.60 11.14 -3.55
C ALA A 45 12.00 10.72 -3.07
N ALA A 46 12.08 9.88 -2.04
CA ALA A 46 13.33 9.36 -1.50
C ALA A 46 13.99 8.37 -2.47
N PHE A 47 13.22 7.41 -3.00
CA PHE A 47 13.72 6.44 -3.97
C PHE A 47 14.21 7.10 -5.26
N GLY A 48 13.50 8.10 -5.78
CA GLY A 48 13.94 8.81 -6.99
C GLY A 48 15.31 9.46 -6.82
N LYS A 49 15.60 10.02 -5.64
CA LYS A 49 16.92 10.56 -5.31
C LYS A 49 17.99 9.47 -5.20
N ASP A 50 17.66 8.37 -4.53
CA ASP A 50 18.57 7.22 -4.36
C ASP A 50 18.89 6.56 -5.70
N TRP A 51 17.89 6.35 -6.55
CA TRP A 51 18.03 5.79 -7.88
C TRP A 51 18.93 6.65 -8.76
N LYS A 52 18.67 7.96 -8.80
CA LYS A 52 19.48 8.90 -9.57
C LYS A 52 20.93 8.95 -9.10
N ALA A 53 21.15 8.91 -7.79
CA ALA A 53 22.53 8.89 -7.23
C ALA A 53 23.31 7.62 -7.61
N LYS A 54 22.61 6.48 -7.73
CA LYS A 54 23.24 5.18 -8.04
C LYS A 54 23.43 4.92 -9.53
N THR A 55 22.52 5.41 -10.37
CA THR A 55 22.49 5.07 -11.80
C THR A 55 22.73 6.24 -12.75
N GLY A 56 22.52 7.46 -12.28
CA GLY A 56 22.49 8.66 -13.11
C GLY A 56 21.13 8.91 -13.80
N ASP A 57 20.22 7.93 -13.79
CA ASP A 57 18.91 8.00 -14.46
C ASP A 57 17.84 8.60 -13.57
N ASP A 58 16.88 9.31 -14.19
CA ASP A 58 15.68 9.76 -13.53
C ASP A 58 14.57 8.69 -13.60
N VAL A 59 13.83 8.51 -12.50
CA VAL A 59 12.66 7.62 -12.45
C VAL A 59 11.41 8.39 -12.08
N ALA A 60 10.34 8.18 -12.83
CA ALA A 60 8.99 8.62 -12.49
C ALA A 60 8.19 7.43 -11.96
N ILE A 61 7.63 7.55 -10.75
CA ILE A 61 6.79 6.51 -10.15
C ILE A 61 5.36 7.03 -10.16
N ASN A 62 4.58 6.56 -11.13
CA ASN A 62 3.15 6.82 -11.23
C ASN A 62 2.41 5.96 -10.20
N GLN A 63 1.30 6.47 -9.68
CA GLN A 63 0.54 5.77 -8.64
C GLN A 63 -0.94 5.68 -8.97
N SER A 64 -1.53 4.52 -8.69
CA SER A 64 -2.96 4.32 -8.63
C SER A 64 -3.34 3.90 -7.22
N HIS A 65 -4.26 4.63 -6.58
CA HIS A 65 -4.75 4.34 -5.24
C HIS A 65 -6.26 4.10 -5.22
N GLY A 66 -6.71 3.21 -4.33
CA GLY A 66 -8.11 2.89 -4.17
C GLY A 66 -8.30 1.73 -3.19
N GLY A 67 -9.50 1.16 -3.14
CA GLY A 67 -9.71 -0.07 -2.38
C GLY A 67 -8.87 -1.22 -2.95
N SER A 68 -8.13 -1.95 -2.12
CA SER A 68 -7.16 -2.98 -2.53
C SER A 68 -7.74 -4.03 -3.49
N GLY A 69 -8.91 -4.60 -3.16
CA GLY A 69 -9.56 -5.57 -4.05
C GLY A 69 -10.04 -4.96 -5.37
N LYS A 70 -10.39 -3.65 -5.39
CA LYS A 70 -10.70 -2.94 -6.63
C LYS A 70 -9.44 -2.76 -7.47
N GLN A 71 -8.32 -2.40 -6.84
CA GLN A 71 -7.02 -2.25 -7.50
C GLN A 71 -6.52 -3.57 -8.10
N ALA A 72 -6.60 -4.69 -7.34
CA ALA A 72 -6.27 -6.01 -7.85
C ALA A 72 -7.09 -6.36 -9.10
N ARG A 73 -8.40 -6.09 -9.06
CA ARG A 73 -9.28 -6.31 -10.22
C ARG A 73 -8.88 -5.46 -11.41
N SER A 74 -8.54 -4.18 -11.20
CA SER A 74 -8.06 -3.32 -12.29
C SER A 74 -6.82 -3.88 -12.97
N VAL A 75 -5.88 -4.47 -12.20
CA VAL A 75 -4.68 -5.13 -12.77
C VAL A 75 -5.08 -6.40 -13.55
N ILE A 76 -5.99 -7.21 -13.02
CA ILE A 76 -6.54 -8.40 -13.71
C ILE A 76 -7.21 -7.99 -15.04
N ASP A 77 -7.94 -6.88 -15.03
CA ASP A 77 -8.67 -6.34 -16.18
C ASP A 77 -7.77 -5.55 -17.17
N GLY A 78 -6.44 -5.52 -16.93
CA GLY A 78 -5.47 -5.00 -17.88
C GLY A 78 -4.76 -3.71 -17.50
N LEU A 79 -4.91 -3.16 -16.28
CA LEU A 79 -4.09 -2.04 -15.80
C LEU A 79 -2.63 -2.49 -15.72
N GLN A 80 -1.76 -1.81 -16.46
CA GLN A 80 -0.37 -2.19 -16.69
C GLN A 80 0.54 -1.80 -15.50
N ALA A 81 0.26 -2.36 -14.31
CA ALA A 81 1.09 -2.16 -13.12
C ALA A 81 2.46 -2.82 -13.28
N ASP A 82 3.54 -2.13 -12.93
CA ASP A 82 4.88 -2.71 -12.79
C ASP A 82 5.04 -3.37 -11.41
N VAL A 83 4.52 -2.71 -10.38
CA VAL A 83 4.48 -3.24 -9.02
C VAL A 83 3.10 -3.07 -8.42
N VAL A 84 2.75 -4.00 -7.53
CA VAL A 84 1.55 -3.93 -6.71
C VAL A 84 1.95 -3.88 -5.23
N THR A 85 1.30 -3.00 -4.48
CA THR A 85 1.53 -2.81 -3.04
C THR A 85 0.16 -2.78 -2.38
N LEU A 86 -0.41 -3.98 -2.15
CA LEU A 86 -1.81 -4.16 -1.79
C LEU A 86 -1.99 -4.52 -0.31
N ALA A 87 -3.23 -4.47 0.17
CA ALA A 87 -3.51 -4.66 1.58
C ALA A 87 -3.40 -6.12 2.06
N LEU A 88 -3.63 -7.09 1.18
CA LEU A 88 -3.66 -8.52 1.52
C LEU A 88 -2.96 -9.35 0.45
N ALA A 89 -2.30 -10.42 0.89
CA ALA A 89 -1.74 -11.44 -0.01
C ALA A 89 -2.80 -12.01 -0.97
N TYR A 90 -4.00 -12.24 -0.47
CA TYR A 90 -5.14 -12.70 -1.28
C TYR A 90 -5.38 -11.86 -2.54
N ASP A 91 -5.25 -10.54 -2.46
CA ASP A 91 -5.45 -9.67 -3.63
C ASP A 91 -4.37 -9.86 -4.69
N ILE A 92 -3.12 -10.16 -4.29
CA ILE A 92 -2.02 -10.47 -5.21
C ILE A 92 -2.15 -11.91 -5.74
N ASP A 93 -2.58 -12.86 -4.90
CA ASP A 93 -2.87 -14.23 -5.31
C ASP A 93 -3.95 -14.27 -6.41
N GLU A 94 -4.97 -13.43 -6.31
CA GLU A 94 -6.01 -13.30 -7.35
C GLU A 94 -5.41 -12.81 -8.70
N ILE A 95 -4.45 -11.87 -8.66
CA ILE A 95 -3.74 -11.42 -9.87
C ILE A 95 -2.93 -12.59 -10.46
N SER A 96 -2.19 -13.32 -9.61
CA SER A 96 -1.43 -14.50 -10.03
C SER A 96 -2.34 -15.58 -10.61
N ALA A 97 -3.40 -15.94 -9.90
CA ALA A 97 -4.27 -17.05 -10.27
C ALA A 97 -5.08 -16.77 -11.54
N ARG A 98 -5.64 -15.56 -11.68
CA ARG A 98 -6.58 -15.23 -12.76
C ARG A 98 -5.91 -14.65 -13.99
N ALA A 99 -4.94 -13.76 -13.81
CA ALA A 99 -4.29 -13.06 -14.93
C ALA A 99 -2.94 -13.67 -15.32
N LYS A 100 -2.34 -14.53 -14.47
CA LYS A 100 -1.03 -15.17 -14.70
C LYS A 100 0.11 -14.15 -14.94
N LEU A 101 -0.02 -12.96 -14.33
CA LEU A 101 0.93 -11.86 -14.52
C LEU A 101 2.17 -11.98 -13.62
N LEU A 102 2.11 -12.80 -12.57
CA LEU A 102 3.22 -13.12 -11.66
C LEU A 102 3.07 -14.56 -11.16
N PRO A 103 4.16 -15.22 -10.72
CA PRO A 103 4.10 -16.62 -10.27
C PRO A 103 3.43 -16.75 -8.89
N ALA A 104 3.00 -17.97 -8.55
CA ALA A 104 2.30 -18.26 -7.30
C ALA A 104 3.19 -18.14 -6.05
N ASP A 105 4.51 -18.27 -6.21
CA ASP A 105 5.50 -18.17 -5.12
C ASP A 105 6.04 -16.75 -4.90
N TRP A 106 5.35 -15.74 -5.39
CA TRP A 106 5.76 -14.33 -5.34
C TRP A 106 6.14 -13.84 -3.93
N GLN A 107 5.47 -14.35 -2.89
CA GLN A 107 5.73 -13.96 -1.49
C GLN A 107 7.15 -14.31 -1.01
N ALA A 108 7.77 -15.36 -1.56
CA ALA A 108 9.11 -15.81 -1.16
C ALA A 108 10.24 -14.90 -1.68
N ARG A 109 9.94 -13.91 -2.52
CA ARG A 109 10.94 -13.10 -3.23
C ARG A 109 11.56 -11.97 -2.42
N LEU A 110 10.86 -11.50 -1.37
CA LEU A 110 11.30 -10.42 -0.52
C LEU A 110 11.19 -10.82 0.97
N PRO A 111 11.90 -10.14 1.88
CA PRO A 111 11.86 -10.45 3.30
C PRO A 111 10.43 -10.40 3.88
N ASN A 112 10.20 -11.11 4.99
CA ASN A 112 8.94 -11.13 5.73
C ASN A 112 7.73 -11.48 4.85
N ASN A 113 7.85 -12.50 3.99
CA ASN A 113 6.82 -12.87 3.02
C ASN A 113 6.39 -11.67 2.14
N SER A 114 7.36 -10.91 1.67
CA SER A 114 7.16 -9.71 0.86
C SER A 114 6.38 -8.59 1.56
N THR A 115 6.45 -8.52 2.90
CA THR A 115 5.77 -7.50 3.72
C THR A 115 6.79 -6.52 4.29
N PRO A 116 6.89 -5.30 3.76
CA PRO A 116 7.88 -4.32 4.20
C PRO A 116 7.51 -3.58 5.49
N TYR A 117 6.25 -3.50 5.84
CA TYR A 117 5.72 -2.81 7.04
C TYR A 117 4.43 -3.48 7.50
N TYR A 118 3.95 -3.10 8.68
CA TYR A 118 2.70 -3.62 9.26
C TYR A 118 1.92 -2.49 9.93
N SER A 119 0.64 -2.77 10.21
CA SER A 119 -0.25 -1.90 10.95
C SER A 119 -1.20 -2.73 11.81
N THR A 120 -2.09 -2.07 12.53
CA THR A 120 -3.14 -2.73 13.32
C THR A 120 -4.46 -1.98 13.17
N ILE A 121 -5.56 -2.59 13.63
CA ILE A 121 -6.87 -1.95 13.62
C ILE A 121 -7.11 -1.28 14.97
N VAL A 122 -7.50 -0.02 14.91
CA VAL A 122 -7.89 0.81 16.05
C VAL A 122 -9.27 1.43 15.80
N PHE A 123 -9.85 2.04 16.82
CA PHE A 123 -11.09 2.79 16.72
C PHE A 123 -10.80 4.29 16.79
N LEU A 124 -11.24 5.03 15.79
CA LEU A 124 -11.27 6.48 15.83
C LEU A 124 -12.66 6.93 16.27
N VAL A 125 -12.74 7.64 17.38
CA VAL A 125 -14.00 8.12 17.95
C VAL A 125 -14.04 9.64 18.01
N ARG A 126 -15.24 10.21 18.16
CA ARG A 126 -15.41 11.65 18.40
C ARG A 126 -14.70 12.07 19.68
N LYS A 127 -14.23 13.33 19.73
CA LYS A 127 -13.53 13.87 20.90
C LYS A 127 -14.34 13.68 22.18
N GLY A 128 -13.67 13.20 23.23
CA GLY A 128 -14.29 12.88 24.51
C GLY A 128 -15.07 11.59 24.54
N ASN A 129 -15.09 10.85 23.43
CA ASN A 129 -15.73 9.54 23.32
C ASN A 129 -17.18 9.51 23.89
N PRO A 130 -18.12 10.28 23.34
CA PRO A 130 -19.44 10.46 23.94
C PRO A 130 -20.28 9.19 24.03
N LYS A 131 -19.96 8.17 23.24
CA LYS A 131 -20.63 6.85 23.30
C LYS A 131 -19.94 5.85 24.25
N GLY A 132 -18.83 6.24 24.87
CA GLY A 132 -18.09 5.40 25.82
C GLY A 132 -17.53 4.11 25.18
N ILE A 133 -17.12 4.18 23.91
CA ILE A 133 -16.56 3.05 23.15
C ILE A 133 -15.19 2.70 23.74
N LYS A 134 -15.03 1.46 24.22
CA LYS A 134 -13.76 0.97 24.78
C LYS A 134 -13.27 -0.29 24.07
N ASP A 135 -14.17 -1.12 23.58
CA ASP A 135 -13.84 -2.40 22.95
C ASP A 135 -14.90 -2.81 21.93
N TRP A 136 -14.65 -3.90 21.23
CA TRP A 136 -15.50 -4.48 20.19
C TRP A 136 -16.94 -4.71 20.64
N SER A 137 -17.16 -5.13 21.91
CA SER A 137 -18.50 -5.32 22.45
C SER A 137 -19.37 -4.05 22.45
N ASP A 138 -18.72 -2.88 22.51
CA ASP A 138 -19.44 -1.60 22.53
C ASP A 138 -19.99 -1.22 21.15
N LEU A 139 -19.42 -1.77 20.08
CA LEU A 139 -19.80 -1.45 18.71
C LEU A 139 -21.18 -1.96 18.30
N ILE A 140 -21.72 -2.93 19.07
CA ILE A 140 -23.06 -3.50 18.82
C ILE A 140 -24.13 -2.98 19.80
N LYS A 141 -23.78 -1.96 20.60
CA LYS A 141 -24.74 -1.31 21.51
C LYS A 141 -25.78 -0.52 20.71
N PRO A 142 -27.04 -0.50 21.16
CA PRO A 142 -28.07 0.31 20.51
C PRO A 142 -27.66 1.78 20.37
N GLY A 143 -27.87 2.36 19.19
CA GLY A 143 -27.58 3.76 18.90
C GLY A 143 -26.10 4.08 18.72
N VAL A 144 -25.23 3.09 18.53
CA VAL A 144 -23.85 3.28 18.05
C VAL A 144 -23.84 3.10 16.54
N GLU A 145 -23.32 4.09 15.82
CA GLU A 145 -23.10 4.00 14.38
C GLU A 145 -21.62 3.76 14.09
N VAL A 146 -21.35 2.69 13.33
CA VAL A 146 -19.98 2.25 12.99
C VAL A 146 -19.68 2.59 11.53
N ILE A 147 -18.53 3.24 11.28
CA ILE A 147 -18.03 3.48 9.94
C ILE A 147 -16.90 2.50 9.64
N THR A 148 -17.05 1.76 8.56
CA THR A 148 -16.04 0.90 7.96
C THR A 148 -16.29 0.82 6.46
N PRO A 149 -15.24 0.74 5.63
CA PRO A 149 -15.46 0.58 4.20
C PRO A 149 -16.00 -0.81 3.85
N ASN A 150 -16.37 -0.99 2.59
CA ASN A 150 -16.93 -2.25 2.09
C ASN A 150 -15.85 -3.34 1.96
N PRO A 151 -15.92 -4.47 2.63
CA PRO A 151 -14.94 -5.55 2.54
C PRO A 151 -14.88 -6.24 1.18
N LYS A 152 -15.87 -6.04 0.32
CA LYS A 152 -15.83 -6.55 -1.07
C LYS A 152 -14.89 -5.76 -1.98
N THR A 153 -14.56 -4.51 -1.62
CA THR A 153 -13.74 -3.61 -2.44
C THR A 153 -12.50 -3.13 -1.72
N SER A 154 -12.55 -2.96 -0.40
CA SER A 154 -11.50 -2.44 0.45
C SER A 154 -10.76 -3.55 1.19
N GLY A 155 -9.42 -3.61 1.01
CA GLY A 155 -8.57 -4.48 1.81
C GLY A 155 -8.50 -4.06 3.27
N GLY A 156 -8.51 -2.73 3.54
CA GLY A 156 -8.59 -2.22 4.91
C GLY A 156 -9.84 -2.72 5.64
N ALA A 157 -10.98 -2.73 4.96
CA ALA A 157 -12.22 -3.28 5.52
C ALA A 157 -12.15 -4.79 5.78
N ARG A 158 -11.41 -5.55 4.98
CA ARG A 158 -11.20 -6.98 5.25
C ARG A 158 -10.40 -7.19 6.53
N TRP A 159 -9.38 -6.38 6.78
CA TRP A 159 -8.65 -6.40 8.04
C TRP A 159 -9.53 -5.98 9.22
N ASN A 160 -10.38 -4.94 9.06
CA ASN A 160 -11.38 -4.57 10.07
C ASN A 160 -12.33 -5.75 10.39
N TYR A 161 -12.82 -6.43 9.34
CA TYR A 161 -13.68 -7.60 9.49
C TYR A 161 -12.96 -8.73 10.23
N LEU A 162 -11.73 -9.06 9.83
CA LEU A 162 -10.94 -10.14 10.43
C LEU A 162 -10.60 -9.84 11.89
N ALA A 163 -10.30 -8.58 12.24
CA ALA A 163 -10.04 -8.17 13.62
C ALA A 163 -11.30 -8.34 14.48
N ALA A 164 -12.45 -7.85 14.01
CA ALA A 164 -13.74 -7.98 14.69
C ALA A 164 -14.15 -9.46 14.86
N TYR A 165 -14.04 -10.24 13.79
CA TYR A 165 -14.36 -11.66 13.81
C TYR A 165 -13.40 -12.46 14.73
N GLY A 166 -12.10 -12.15 14.68
CA GLY A 166 -11.08 -12.78 15.52
C GLY A 166 -11.32 -12.52 17.00
N TRP A 167 -11.65 -11.28 17.37
CA TRP A 167 -12.06 -10.94 18.72
C TRP A 167 -13.33 -11.72 19.13
N ALA A 168 -14.36 -11.72 18.31
CA ALA A 168 -15.59 -12.41 18.59
C ALA A 168 -15.40 -13.93 18.74
N ARG A 169 -14.61 -14.56 17.88
CA ARG A 169 -14.27 -15.98 17.97
C ARG A 169 -13.56 -16.32 19.29
N ARG A 170 -12.63 -15.47 19.70
CA ARG A 170 -11.83 -15.69 20.90
C ARG A 170 -12.64 -15.41 22.16
N THR A 171 -13.47 -14.38 22.16
CA THR A 171 -14.21 -13.91 23.36
C THR A 171 -15.53 -14.64 23.55
N LEU A 172 -16.27 -14.93 22.48
CA LEU A 172 -17.61 -15.53 22.52
C LEU A 172 -17.58 -17.07 22.39
N GLY A 173 -16.42 -17.66 22.06
CA GLY A 173 -16.14 -19.09 22.14
C GLY A 173 -16.64 -19.94 20.97
N SER A 174 -17.67 -19.54 20.19
CA SER A 174 -18.18 -20.33 19.08
C SER A 174 -18.17 -19.56 17.75
N ARG A 175 -18.25 -20.31 16.65
CA ARG A 175 -18.37 -19.74 15.30
C ARG A 175 -19.72 -19.02 15.14
N GLU A 176 -20.78 -19.64 15.60
CA GLU A 176 -22.15 -19.14 15.49
C GLU A 176 -22.30 -17.83 16.27
N ALA A 177 -21.71 -17.73 17.46
CA ALA A 177 -21.71 -16.51 18.26
C ALA A 177 -20.91 -15.38 17.57
N ALA A 178 -19.79 -15.71 16.94
CA ALA A 178 -19.01 -14.73 16.18
C ALA A 178 -19.75 -14.24 14.93
N GLU A 179 -20.40 -15.12 14.19
CA GLU A 179 -21.21 -14.76 13.01
C GLU A 179 -22.42 -13.90 13.41
N ALA A 180 -23.06 -14.21 14.53
CA ALA A 180 -24.14 -13.39 15.09
C ALA A 180 -23.65 -12.00 15.53
N TYR A 181 -22.46 -11.93 16.14
CA TYR A 181 -21.81 -10.66 16.46
C TYR A 181 -21.55 -9.83 15.20
N MET A 182 -20.96 -10.43 14.16
CA MET A 182 -20.69 -9.74 12.90
C MET A 182 -21.95 -9.22 12.22
N THR A 183 -23.04 -9.99 12.27
CA THR A 183 -24.35 -9.56 11.76
C THR A 183 -24.82 -8.31 12.50
N LYS A 184 -24.71 -8.26 13.83
CA LYS A 184 -25.08 -7.09 14.65
C LYS A 184 -24.16 -5.90 14.35
N LEU A 185 -22.85 -6.14 14.22
CA LEU A 185 -21.89 -5.09 13.91
C LEU A 185 -22.20 -4.42 12.57
N PHE A 186 -22.45 -5.21 11.52
CA PHE A 186 -22.76 -4.66 10.19
C PHE A 186 -24.17 -4.03 10.11
N ALA A 187 -25.08 -4.40 11.00
CA ALA A 187 -26.37 -3.70 11.15
C ALA A 187 -26.21 -2.27 11.71
N GLN A 188 -25.10 -1.96 12.36
CA GLN A 188 -24.75 -0.62 12.86
C GLN A 188 -23.99 0.23 11.82
N VAL A 189 -23.73 -0.29 10.62
CA VAL A 189 -22.97 0.40 9.58
C VAL A 189 -23.91 1.09 8.60
N PRO A 190 -24.09 2.43 8.68
CA PRO A 190 -25.03 3.16 7.83
C PRO A 190 -24.53 3.34 6.40
N VAL A 191 -23.20 3.32 6.18
CA VAL A 191 -22.57 3.57 4.88
C VAL A 191 -21.39 2.62 4.67
N LEU A 192 -21.31 2.00 3.51
CA LEU A 192 -20.20 1.15 3.06
C LEU A 192 -19.46 1.82 1.91
N ASP A 193 -18.48 2.68 2.24
CA ASP A 193 -17.62 3.32 1.25
C ASP A 193 -16.73 2.31 0.53
N SER A 194 -16.31 2.63 -0.69
CA SER A 194 -15.52 1.71 -1.53
C SER A 194 -14.09 1.47 -1.04
N GLY A 195 -13.54 2.34 -0.20
CA GLY A 195 -12.18 2.29 0.35
C GLY A 195 -12.03 3.11 1.61
N ALA A 196 -10.86 3.00 2.25
CA ALA A 196 -10.57 3.65 3.55
C ALA A 196 -10.71 5.18 3.47
N ARG A 197 -10.22 5.81 2.41
CA ARG A 197 -10.33 7.26 2.24
C ARG A 197 -11.78 7.75 2.15
N GLY A 198 -12.68 6.97 1.52
CA GLY A 198 -14.12 7.25 1.52
C GLY A 198 -14.70 7.20 2.93
N ALA A 199 -14.37 6.16 3.71
CA ALA A 199 -14.81 6.03 5.10
C ALA A 199 -14.29 7.18 5.98
N THR A 200 -13.03 7.59 5.81
CA THR A 200 -12.47 8.78 6.48
C THR A 200 -13.25 10.05 6.13
N THR A 201 -13.57 10.25 4.86
CA THR A 201 -14.38 11.40 4.41
C THR A 201 -15.78 11.37 5.04
N THR A 202 -16.43 10.22 5.03
CA THR A 202 -17.76 10.02 5.64
C THR A 202 -17.72 10.32 7.14
N PHE A 203 -16.73 9.77 7.85
CA PHE A 203 -16.58 9.99 9.28
C PHE A 203 -16.10 11.41 9.61
N ALA A 204 -14.93 11.82 9.11
CA ALA A 204 -14.26 13.02 9.59
C ALA A 204 -14.84 14.32 8.99
N GLN A 205 -15.22 14.32 7.69
CA GLN A 205 -15.69 15.54 7.01
C GLN A 205 -17.21 15.67 7.07
N ARG A 206 -17.94 14.57 6.81
CA ARG A 206 -19.41 14.59 6.77
C ARG A 206 -20.05 14.42 8.15
N GLY A 207 -19.27 14.04 9.17
CA GLY A 207 -19.75 13.92 10.54
C GLY A 207 -20.64 12.70 10.79
N VAL A 208 -20.66 11.71 9.89
CA VAL A 208 -21.49 10.49 10.01
C VAL A 208 -20.78 9.46 10.90
N GLY A 209 -21.51 8.79 11.77
CA GLY A 209 -21.04 7.73 12.66
C GLY A 209 -20.42 8.22 13.95
N ASP A 210 -20.37 7.33 14.93
CA ASP A 210 -19.80 7.56 16.27
C ASP A 210 -18.37 7.04 16.36
N VAL A 211 -18.08 5.96 15.65
CA VAL A 211 -16.79 5.26 15.64
C VAL A 211 -16.42 4.83 14.23
N MET A 212 -15.16 5.02 13.85
CA MET A 212 -14.60 4.48 12.61
C MET A 212 -13.59 3.39 12.94
N LEU A 213 -13.74 2.22 12.32
CA LEU A 213 -12.72 1.18 12.31
C LEU A 213 -11.66 1.57 11.29
N ALA A 214 -10.43 1.78 11.74
CA ALA A 214 -9.35 2.29 10.91
C ALA A 214 -8.05 1.54 11.17
N TRP A 215 -7.18 1.55 10.19
CA TRP A 215 -5.77 1.27 10.43
C TRP A 215 -5.17 2.37 11.30
N GLU A 216 -4.20 2.00 12.15
CA GLU A 216 -3.58 2.93 13.10
C GLU A 216 -3.00 4.16 12.38
N ASN A 217 -2.26 3.96 11.29
CA ASN A 217 -1.71 5.06 10.50
C ASN A 217 -2.81 5.98 9.91
N GLU A 218 -3.94 5.43 9.42
CA GLU A 218 -5.08 6.24 8.95
C GLU A 218 -5.72 7.03 10.10
N ALA A 219 -5.84 6.45 11.27
CA ALA A 219 -6.38 7.14 12.44
C ALA A 219 -5.47 8.30 12.88
N MET A 220 -4.15 8.10 12.89
CA MET A 220 -3.16 9.14 13.18
C MET A 220 -3.19 10.25 12.13
N LEU A 221 -3.21 9.89 10.83
CA LEU A 221 -3.32 10.84 9.72
C LEU A 221 -4.59 11.67 9.81
N THR A 222 -5.73 11.03 10.07
CA THR A 222 -7.03 11.71 10.23
C THR A 222 -6.98 12.73 11.36
N ARG A 223 -6.39 12.38 12.51
CA ARG A 223 -6.20 13.33 13.62
C ARG A 223 -5.32 14.51 13.23
N ASN A 224 -4.25 14.27 12.49
CA ASN A 224 -3.33 15.32 12.06
C ASN A 224 -3.98 16.25 11.03
N GLU A 225 -4.68 15.68 10.05
CA GLU A 225 -5.31 16.43 8.96
C GLU A 225 -6.52 17.28 9.43
N PHE A 226 -7.39 16.69 10.26
CA PHE A 226 -8.63 17.34 10.68
C PHE A 226 -8.55 18.03 12.06
N GLY A 227 -7.43 17.90 12.75
CA GLY A 227 -7.13 18.49 14.05
C GLY A 227 -7.17 17.48 15.21
N ALA A 228 -6.08 17.46 15.99
CA ALA A 228 -5.90 16.56 17.13
C ALA A 228 -6.98 16.69 18.22
N GLY A 229 -7.68 17.82 18.26
CA GLY A 229 -8.78 18.07 19.20
C GLY A 229 -10.15 17.51 18.78
N LYS A 230 -10.29 16.91 17.59
CA LYS A 230 -11.59 16.44 17.09
C LYS A 230 -11.87 14.96 17.31
N PHE A 231 -10.83 14.16 17.49
CA PHE A 231 -10.95 12.70 17.58
C PHE A 231 -10.03 12.14 18.67
N ASP A 232 -10.46 11.04 19.26
CA ASP A 232 -9.64 10.20 20.13
C ASP A 232 -9.45 8.82 19.47
N ILE A 233 -8.27 8.21 19.69
CA ILE A 233 -7.96 6.85 19.23
C ILE A 233 -8.13 5.91 20.42
N ILE A 234 -8.92 4.86 20.24
CA ILE A 234 -9.14 3.80 21.21
C ILE A 234 -8.48 2.54 20.68
N ILE A 235 -7.64 1.94 21.50
CA ILE A 235 -6.98 0.67 21.19
C ILE A 235 -7.86 -0.43 21.79
N PRO A 236 -8.43 -1.35 20.99
CA PRO A 236 -9.26 -2.44 21.47
C PRO A 236 -8.42 -3.48 22.23
N SER A 237 -9.06 -4.31 23.06
CA SER A 237 -8.41 -5.36 23.85
C SER A 237 -7.66 -6.39 23.00
N ILE A 238 -8.14 -6.66 21.81
CA ILE A 238 -7.53 -7.54 20.79
C ILE A 238 -7.65 -6.85 19.44
N SER A 239 -6.57 -6.86 18.68
CA SER A 239 -6.59 -6.43 17.28
C SER A 239 -5.91 -7.49 16.41
N ILE A 240 -5.54 -7.13 15.19
CA ILE A 240 -4.89 -8.01 14.23
C ILE A 240 -3.63 -7.34 13.70
N LEU A 241 -2.57 -8.12 13.50
CA LEU A 241 -1.40 -7.66 12.76
C LEU A 241 -1.73 -7.66 11.28
N ALA A 242 -1.87 -6.47 10.71
CA ALA A 242 -2.08 -6.30 9.28
C ALA A 242 -0.73 -6.20 8.56
N GLU A 243 -0.47 -7.13 7.66
CA GLU A 243 0.80 -7.30 6.95
C GLU A 243 0.58 -7.10 5.44
N PRO A 244 0.56 -5.84 4.95
CA PRO A 244 0.34 -5.55 3.55
C PRO A 244 1.55 -5.92 2.70
N PRO A 245 1.40 -6.85 1.74
CA PRO A 245 2.51 -7.32 0.93
C PRO A 245 2.69 -6.49 -0.34
N VAL A 246 3.87 -6.66 -0.95
CA VAL A 246 4.26 -6.03 -2.20
C VAL A 246 4.77 -7.07 -3.19
N ALA A 247 4.56 -6.86 -4.49
CA ALA A 247 5.05 -7.78 -5.52
C ALA A 247 5.34 -7.06 -6.84
N ILE A 248 6.26 -7.65 -7.61
CA ILE A 248 6.49 -7.30 -9.01
C ILE A 248 5.42 -7.98 -9.86
N VAL A 249 4.92 -7.27 -10.86
CA VAL A 249 4.04 -7.83 -11.88
C VAL A 249 4.90 -8.25 -13.08
N ASP A 250 5.42 -9.48 -13.03
CA ASP A 250 6.49 -9.98 -13.91
C ASP A 250 6.23 -9.75 -15.40
N ALA A 251 5.05 -10.11 -15.87
CA ALA A 251 4.69 -9.97 -17.29
C ALA A 251 4.73 -8.50 -17.77
N ASN A 252 4.43 -7.55 -16.88
CA ASN A 252 4.41 -6.14 -17.22
C ASN A 252 5.83 -5.54 -17.18
N VAL A 253 6.62 -5.81 -16.12
CA VAL A 253 7.98 -5.28 -16.02
C VAL A 253 8.89 -5.79 -17.14
N ASP A 254 8.67 -7.03 -17.63
CA ASP A 254 9.41 -7.58 -18.77
C ASP A 254 9.01 -6.88 -20.08
N ARG A 255 7.72 -6.64 -20.27
CA ARG A 255 7.20 -5.89 -21.44
C ARG A 255 7.68 -4.44 -21.47
N HIS A 256 7.65 -3.77 -20.30
CA HIS A 256 8.06 -2.37 -20.18
C HIS A 256 9.59 -2.21 -20.07
N ARG A 257 10.34 -3.30 -19.83
CA ARG A 257 11.78 -3.31 -19.56
C ARG A 257 12.13 -2.52 -18.28
N THR A 258 11.25 -2.59 -17.29
CA THR A 258 11.36 -1.87 -16.00
C THR A 258 11.75 -2.76 -14.84
N ARG A 259 12.12 -4.05 -15.09
CA ARG A 259 12.41 -5.02 -14.03
C ARG A 259 13.45 -4.53 -13.03
N ALA A 260 14.58 -4.02 -13.50
CA ALA A 260 15.68 -3.60 -12.62
C ALA A 260 15.25 -2.47 -11.66
N VAL A 261 14.58 -1.45 -12.17
CA VAL A 261 14.10 -0.33 -11.33
C VAL A 261 12.96 -0.75 -10.41
N SER A 262 12.05 -1.63 -10.86
CA SER A 262 10.94 -2.15 -10.05
C SER A 262 11.44 -3.02 -8.90
N GLU A 263 12.44 -3.88 -9.13
CA GLU A 263 13.09 -4.64 -8.06
C GLU A 263 13.81 -3.73 -7.06
N ALA A 264 14.55 -2.74 -7.55
CA ALA A 264 15.21 -1.77 -6.70
C ALA A 264 14.20 -0.98 -5.85
N TYR A 265 13.07 -0.60 -6.45
CA TYR A 265 11.99 0.12 -5.76
C TYR A 265 11.39 -0.70 -4.61
N LEU A 266 11.06 -1.97 -4.84
CA LEU A 266 10.51 -2.82 -3.77
C LEU A 266 11.57 -3.14 -2.70
N LYS A 267 12.84 -3.34 -3.08
CA LYS A 267 13.94 -3.54 -2.12
C LYS A 267 14.21 -2.28 -1.28
N PHE A 268 14.00 -1.10 -1.84
CA PHE A 268 14.15 0.17 -1.13
C PHE A 268 13.21 0.27 0.08
N LEU A 269 12.02 -0.32 0.02
CA LEU A 269 11.08 -0.37 1.14
C LEU A 269 11.68 -1.04 2.40
N TYR A 270 12.63 -1.96 2.23
CA TYR A 270 13.34 -2.66 3.32
C TYR A 270 14.67 -1.99 3.71
N SER A 271 15.04 -0.91 3.06
CA SER A 271 16.24 -0.14 3.40
C SER A 271 16.03 0.67 4.69
N PRO A 272 17.10 1.10 5.39
CA PRO A 272 16.95 2.00 6.54
C PRO A 272 16.08 3.21 6.24
N THR A 273 16.31 3.90 5.12
CA THR A 273 15.51 5.06 4.70
C THR A 273 14.04 4.69 4.44
N GLY A 274 13.80 3.55 3.79
CA GLY A 274 12.43 3.06 3.53
C GLY A 274 11.70 2.73 4.82
N GLN A 275 12.38 2.15 5.80
CA GLN A 275 11.82 1.81 7.11
C GLN A 275 11.61 3.05 8.01
N ASP A 276 12.49 4.05 7.92
CA ASP A 276 12.32 5.31 8.64
C ASP A 276 11.10 6.11 8.15
N LEU A 277 10.70 5.92 6.89
CA LEU A 277 9.52 6.55 6.32
C LEU A 277 8.22 5.78 6.61
N ALA A 278 8.32 4.48 6.87
CA ALA A 278 7.18 3.60 7.08
C ALA A 278 6.71 3.60 8.54
#